data_90b6e932a217163b7be8f11c86802b42
#
_entry.id   90b6e932a217163b7be8f11c86802b42
#
_cell.length_a   1.000
_cell.length_b   1.000
_cell.length_c   1.000
_cell.angle_alpha   90.00
_cell.angle_beta   90.00
_cell.angle_gamma   90.00
#
_symmetry.space_group_name_H-M   'P 1'
#
loop_
_entity.id
_entity.type
_entity.pdbx_description
1 polymer ?
#
loop_
_entity_poly.entity_id
_entity_poly.type
_entity_poly.pdbx_seq_one_letter_code
_entity_poly.pdbx_strand_id
1 'polypeptide(L)'
;GTAKLEKGSAAPKVVVTLNKGGERVLNAKNVMLAVGARARALPQIGLEADGDKIWAYRDALAPKKLPKTFVVIGSGAIGIEFASFYRALGAEVTVVEAIDRIMPVEDEEVSKTAQKGFEKRGIKFKTGAKVTKVTKTANGVSVAIEVGGKAETLEAEVCISAVGITANTDGIGLEALGVELDRGHIKTDSHCQTNVKGLYA
;
A
#
# COMPACT_ATOMS: atom_id res chain seq x y z
N GLY A 1 -17.81 9.59 13.96
CA GLY A 1 -16.92 10.59 14.55
C GLY A 1 -15.47 10.30 14.27
N THR A 2 -14.60 11.25 14.57
CA THR A 2 -13.14 11.12 14.46
C THR A 2 -12.55 11.08 15.86
N ALA A 3 -11.66 10.10 16.11
CA ALA A 3 -11.06 9.90 17.42
C ALA A 3 -9.59 10.34 17.44
N LYS A 4 -9.15 10.90 18.54
CA LYS A 4 -7.74 11.15 18.86
C LYS A 4 -7.42 10.72 20.27
N LEU A 5 -6.15 10.50 20.57
CA LEU A 5 -5.65 10.20 21.89
C LEU A 5 -5.19 11.47 22.59
N GLU A 6 -5.43 11.54 23.88
CA GLU A 6 -4.89 12.56 24.77
C GLU A 6 -4.36 11.92 26.04
N LYS A 7 -3.56 12.68 26.82
CA LYS A 7 -3.02 12.20 28.09
C LYS A 7 -4.15 11.86 29.07
N GLY A 8 -4.13 10.67 29.63
CA GLY A 8 -5.02 10.20 30.67
C GLY A 8 -4.28 9.89 31.98
N SER A 9 -4.98 9.44 33.02
CA SER A 9 -4.39 9.13 34.33
C SER A 9 -3.76 7.74 34.40
N ALA A 10 -4.38 6.72 33.82
CA ALA A 10 -3.92 5.32 33.85
C ALA A 10 -3.52 4.81 32.46
N ALA A 11 -4.26 5.19 31.45
CA ALA A 11 -4.00 4.98 30.03
C ALA A 11 -4.38 6.25 29.28
N PRO A 12 -4.00 6.43 28.00
CA PRO A 12 -4.50 7.51 27.17
C PRO A 12 -6.03 7.53 27.15
N LYS A 13 -6.64 8.70 27.22
CA LYS A 13 -8.08 8.86 26.97
C LYS A 13 -8.34 9.01 25.49
N VAL A 14 -9.50 8.56 25.03
CA VAL A 14 -9.95 8.68 23.65
C VAL A 14 -10.96 9.81 23.56
N VAL A 15 -10.64 10.86 22.81
CA VAL A 15 -11.54 11.99 22.55
C VAL A 15 -12.13 11.80 21.16
N VAL A 16 -13.45 11.72 21.09
CA VAL A 16 -14.20 11.49 19.85
C VAL A 16 -14.98 12.75 19.50
N THR A 17 -14.58 13.41 18.41
CA THR A 17 -15.39 14.48 17.80
C THR A 17 -16.54 13.84 17.01
N LEU A 18 -17.76 14.14 17.39
CA LEU A 18 -18.96 13.51 16.82
C LEU A 18 -19.35 14.15 15.48
N ASN A 19 -19.85 13.37 14.53
CA ASN A 19 -20.29 13.86 13.21
C ASN A 19 -21.43 14.89 13.29
N LYS A 20 -22.24 14.83 14.35
CA LYS A 20 -23.36 15.75 14.61
C LYS A 20 -22.99 16.94 15.52
N GLY A 21 -21.70 17.14 15.75
CA GLY A 21 -21.18 18.16 16.66
C GLY A 21 -21.06 17.68 18.11
N GLY A 22 -20.17 18.34 18.85
CA GLY A 22 -19.81 17.98 20.23
C GLY A 22 -18.70 16.94 20.31
N GLU A 23 -18.27 16.67 21.54
CA GLU A 23 -17.22 15.73 21.85
C GLU A 23 -17.68 14.68 22.87
N ARG A 24 -17.11 13.49 22.78
CA ARG A 24 -17.26 12.44 23.78
C ARG A 24 -15.88 11.97 24.22
N VAL A 25 -15.65 11.98 25.53
CA VAL A 25 -14.40 11.47 26.13
C VAL A 25 -14.64 10.07 26.69
N LEU A 26 -13.77 9.13 26.32
CA LEU A 26 -13.77 7.77 26.80
C LEU A 26 -12.52 7.56 27.65
N ASN A 27 -12.71 7.16 28.92
CA ASN A 27 -11.64 6.78 29.82
C ASN A 27 -11.68 5.25 29.97
N ALA A 28 -10.62 4.58 29.56
CA ALA A 28 -10.49 3.13 29.62
C ALA A 28 -9.24 2.75 30.42
N LYS A 29 -9.19 1.51 30.92
CA LYS A 29 -7.98 0.95 31.53
C LYS A 29 -6.90 0.69 30.48
N ASN A 30 -7.32 0.27 29.29
CA ASN A 30 -6.46 0.01 28.14
C ASN A 30 -7.12 0.53 26.88
N VAL A 31 -6.31 0.97 25.93
CA VAL A 31 -6.71 1.42 24.60
C VAL A 31 -5.95 0.61 23.58
N MET A 32 -6.65 0.08 22.59
CA MET A 32 -6.04 -0.59 21.44
C MET A 32 -6.27 0.22 20.17
N LEU A 33 -5.20 0.51 19.45
CA LEU A 33 -5.23 1.18 18.16
C LEU A 33 -5.29 0.14 17.04
N ALA A 34 -6.37 0.17 16.28
CA ALA A 34 -6.57 -0.66 15.10
C ALA A 34 -6.93 0.23 13.91
N VAL A 35 -6.14 1.27 13.69
CA VAL A 35 -6.40 2.35 12.72
C VAL A 35 -6.08 1.96 11.27
N GLY A 36 -5.39 0.84 11.07
CA GLY A 36 -5.05 0.29 9.77
C GLY A 36 -4.02 1.12 9.01
N ALA A 37 -4.00 0.90 7.70
CA ALA A 37 -3.08 1.55 6.77
C ALA A 37 -3.80 1.91 5.47
N ARG A 38 -3.13 2.73 4.65
CA ARG A 38 -3.55 3.11 3.30
C ARG A 38 -2.47 2.77 2.29
N ALA A 39 -2.83 2.65 1.02
CA ALA A 39 -1.85 2.50 -0.05
C ALA A 39 -0.91 3.71 -0.07
N ARG A 40 0.38 3.46 -0.25
CA ARG A 40 1.37 4.51 -0.42
C ARG A 40 1.17 5.20 -1.77
N ALA A 41 1.11 6.53 -1.77
CA ALA A 41 1.16 7.35 -2.96
C ALA A 41 2.59 7.82 -3.25
N LEU A 42 2.93 8.00 -4.52
CA LEU A 42 4.17 8.61 -5.00
C LEU A 42 3.82 9.75 -5.97
N PRO A 43 3.30 10.89 -5.45
CA PRO A 43 2.80 11.98 -6.30
C PRO A 43 3.87 12.60 -7.17
N GLN A 44 5.15 12.56 -6.75
CA GLN A 44 6.28 13.10 -7.50
C GLN A 44 6.50 12.39 -8.86
N ILE A 45 5.99 11.18 -9.04
CA ILE A 45 6.01 10.46 -10.32
C ILE A 45 4.62 10.28 -10.92
N GLY A 46 3.59 10.89 -10.34
CA GLY A 46 2.19 10.78 -10.78
C GLY A 46 1.51 9.46 -10.39
N LEU A 47 2.05 8.70 -9.43
CA LEU A 47 1.47 7.43 -8.96
C LEU A 47 0.59 7.69 -7.72
N GLU A 48 -0.62 8.19 -7.98
CA GLU A 48 -1.68 8.39 -6.99
C GLU A 48 -2.96 7.71 -7.47
N ALA A 49 -3.50 6.84 -6.62
CA ALA A 49 -4.72 6.12 -6.94
C ALA A 49 -5.91 7.08 -7.08
N ASP A 50 -6.65 6.96 -8.18
CA ASP A 50 -7.82 7.76 -8.51
C ASP A 50 -9.11 6.94 -8.66
N GLY A 51 -9.00 5.61 -8.54
CA GLY A 51 -10.11 4.68 -8.69
C GLY A 51 -10.63 4.51 -10.12
N ASP A 52 -10.01 5.16 -11.10
CA ASP A 52 -10.35 5.05 -12.54
C ASP A 52 -9.22 4.39 -13.34
N LYS A 53 -8.08 5.03 -13.44
CA LYS A 53 -6.93 4.56 -14.25
C LYS A 53 -5.73 4.13 -13.42
N ILE A 54 -5.59 4.69 -12.23
CA ILE A 54 -4.59 4.28 -11.25
C ILE A 54 -5.32 3.72 -10.05
N TRP A 55 -5.15 2.43 -9.80
CA TRP A 55 -5.84 1.71 -8.74
C TRP A 55 -4.90 1.42 -7.57
N ALA A 56 -5.42 1.55 -6.36
CA ALA A 56 -4.89 0.92 -5.17
C ALA A 56 -5.61 -0.42 -4.93
N TYR A 57 -5.21 -1.14 -3.88
CA TYR A 57 -5.78 -2.44 -3.54
C TYR A 57 -7.31 -2.43 -3.39
N ARG A 58 -7.90 -1.35 -2.88
CA ARG A 58 -9.37 -1.25 -2.73
C ARG A 58 -10.09 -1.22 -4.07
N ASP A 59 -9.55 -0.47 -5.02
CA ASP A 59 -10.10 -0.35 -6.36
C ASP A 59 -9.94 -1.67 -7.12
N ALA A 60 -8.78 -2.32 -6.95
CA ALA A 60 -8.47 -3.60 -7.56
C ALA A 60 -9.29 -4.78 -7.00
N LEU A 61 -9.80 -4.69 -5.75
CA LEU A 61 -10.66 -5.71 -5.16
C LEU A 61 -12.10 -5.67 -5.70
N ALA A 62 -12.60 -4.50 -6.12
CA ALA A 62 -13.99 -4.32 -6.55
C ALA A 62 -14.09 -3.45 -7.81
N PRO A 63 -13.51 -3.88 -8.94
CA PRO A 63 -13.51 -3.12 -10.18
C PRO A 63 -14.92 -3.05 -10.78
N LYS A 64 -15.26 -1.89 -11.35
CA LYS A 64 -16.53 -1.70 -12.06
C LYS A 64 -16.57 -2.41 -13.44
N LYS A 65 -15.40 -2.65 -14.02
CA LYS A 65 -15.20 -3.35 -15.29
C LYS A 65 -13.90 -4.14 -15.23
N LEU A 66 -13.76 -5.16 -16.05
CA LEU A 66 -12.50 -5.89 -16.19
C LEU A 66 -11.67 -5.26 -17.32
N PRO A 67 -10.57 -4.54 -17.01
CA PRO A 67 -9.61 -4.06 -18.00
C PRO A 67 -8.88 -5.21 -18.68
N LYS A 68 -8.47 -4.99 -19.94
CA LYS A 68 -7.77 -5.99 -20.74
C LYS A 68 -6.26 -5.99 -20.48
N THR A 69 -5.71 -4.83 -20.08
CA THR A 69 -4.26 -4.66 -19.91
C THR A 69 -3.95 -3.94 -18.59
N PHE A 70 -2.93 -4.44 -17.89
CA PHE A 70 -2.47 -3.88 -16.62
C PHE A 70 -0.95 -3.68 -16.59
N VAL A 71 -0.52 -2.59 -16.00
CA VAL A 71 0.80 -2.44 -15.43
C VAL A 71 0.66 -2.45 -13.90
N VAL A 72 1.33 -3.39 -13.23
CA VAL A 72 1.38 -3.47 -11.76
C VAL A 72 2.75 -2.96 -11.32
N ILE A 73 2.78 -1.91 -10.51
CA ILE A 73 4.02 -1.33 -9.99
C ILE A 73 4.24 -1.83 -8.57
N GLY A 74 5.32 -2.59 -8.38
CA GLY A 74 5.66 -3.32 -7.16
C GLY A 74 5.32 -4.80 -7.26
N SER A 75 6.27 -5.66 -6.89
CA SER A 75 6.17 -7.12 -6.93
C SER A 75 6.14 -7.78 -5.55
N GLY A 76 5.81 -7.03 -4.50
CA GLY A 76 5.51 -7.62 -3.18
C GLY A 76 4.22 -8.43 -3.22
N ALA A 77 3.80 -8.99 -2.08
CA ALA A 77 2.61 -9.86 -1.98
C ALA A 77 1.39 -9.26 -2.70
N ILE A 78 1.03 -8.01 -2.39
CA ILE A 78 -0.12 -7.32 -2.99
C ILE A 78 -0.02 -7.27 -4.53
N GLY A 79 1.15 -6.88 -5.07
CA GLY A 79 1.33 -6.76 -6.52
C GLY A 79 1.24 -8.10 -7.24
N ILE A 80 1.85 -9.14 -6.69
CA ILE A 80 1.84 -10.49 -7.26
C ILE A 80 0.45 -11.12 -7.17
N GLU A 81 -0.28 -10.93 -6.08
CA GLU A 81 -1.65 -11.43 -5.93
C GLU A 81 -2.57 -10.82 -7.01
N PHE A 82 -2.57 -9.49 -7.18
CA PHE A 82 -3.37 -8.86 -8.21
C PHE A 82 -2.91 -9.21 -9.62
N ALA A 83 -1.60 -9.29 -9.88
CA ALA A 83 -1.08 -9.73 -11.17
C ALA A 83 -1.57 -11.14 -11.53
N SER A 84 -1.49 -12.08 -10.58
CA SER A 84 -1.97 -13.45 -10.75
C SER A 84 -3.49 -13.51 -10.95
N PHE A 85 -4.24 -12.76 -10.14
CA PHE A 85 -5.69 -12.70 -10.20
C PHE A 85 -6.18 -12.19 -11.56
N TYR A 86 -5.71 -11.01 -12.01
CA TYR A 86 -6.14 -10.44 -13.28
C TYR A 86 -5.66 -11.24 -14.49
N ARG A 87 -4.46 -11.84 -14.40
CA ARG A 87 -3.99 -12.76 -15.44
C ARG A 87 -4.89 -14.00 -15.56
N ALA A 88 -5.33 -14.56 -14.44
CA ALA A 88 -6.26 -15.69 -14.44
C ALA A 88 -7.62 -15.35 -15.05
N LEU A 89 -8.05 -14.09 -14.96
CA LEU A 89 -9.25 -13.56 -15.60
C LEU A 89 -9.04 -13.20 -17.08
N GLY A 90 -7.85 -13.45 -17.65
CA GLY A 90 -7.56 -13.27 -19.08
C GLY A 90 -6.94 -11.93 -19.46
N ALA A 91 -6.64 -11.04 -18.51
CA ALA A 91 -5.95 -9.78 -18.80
C ALA A 91 -4.47 -10.00 -19.15
N GLU A 92 -3.89 -9.11 -19.96
CA GLU A 92 -2.45 -9.01 -20.12
C GLU A 92 -1.88 -8.19 -18.95
N VAL A 93 -0.87 -8.75 -18.26
CA VAL A 93 -0.29 -8.13 -17.06
C VAL A 93 1.21 -8.02 -17.21
N THR A 94 1.74 -6.81 -16.99
CA THR A 94 3.17 -6.54 -16.84
C THR A 94 3.43 -6.02 -15.43
N VAL A 95 4.31 -6.68 -14.68
CA VAL A 95 4.75 -6.27 -13.35
C VAL A 95 6.09 -5.54 -13.46
N VAL A 96 6.19 -4.38 -12.85
CA VAL A 96 7.40 -3.55 -12.80
C VAL A 96 7.93 -3.54 -11.38
N GLU A 97 9.20 -3.93 -11.20
CA GLU A 97 9.85 -3.98 -9.90
C GLU A 97 11.20 -3.28 -9.94
N ALA A 98 11.44 -2.40 -8.96
CA ALA A 98 12.66 -1.62 -8.89
C ALA A 98 13.89 -2.47 -8.50
N ILE A 99 13.67 -3.53 -7.73
CA ILE A 99 14.71 -4.49 -7.34
C ILE A 99 14.88 -5.52 -8.45
N ASP A 100 16.00 -6.23 -8.45
CA ASP A 100 16.40 -7.20 -9.46
C ASP A 100 15.60 -8.52 -9.44
N ARG A 101 14.73 -8.71 -8.44
CA ARG A 101 13.88 -9.90 -8.27
C ARG A 101 12.48 -9.56 -7.79
N ILE A 102 11.52 -10.40 -8.08
CA ILE A 102 10.16 -10.30 -7.52
C ILE A 102 10.14 -10.80 -6.08
N MET A 103 9.08 -10.42 -5.33
CA MET A 103 8.87 -10.87 -3.93
C MET A 103 10.15 -10.70 -3.09
N PRO A 104 10.72 -9.49 -3.00
CA PRO A 104 12.09 -9.27 -2.50
C PRO A 104 12.28 -9.61 -1.00
N VAL A 105 11.19 -9.78 -0.25
CA VAL A 105 11.21 -10.19 1.17
C VAL A 105 11.28 -11.69 1.36
N GLU A 106 11.04 -12.46 0.29
CA GLU A 106 11.09 -13.92 0.31
C GLU A 106 12.52 -14.42 0.02
N ASP A 107 12.75 -15.70 0.27
CA ASP A 107 13.98 -16.37 -0.13
C ASP A 107 14.21 -16.28 -1.63
N GLU A 108 15.48 -16.17 -2.04
CA GLU A 108 15.85 -15.96 -3.44
C GLU A 108 15.44 -17.13 -4.34
N GLU A 109 15.53 -18.37 -3.86
CA GLU A 109 15.14 -19.55 -4.61
C GLU A 109 13.62 -19.62 -4.77
N VAL A 110 12.87 -19.23 -3.72
CA VAL A 110 11.40 -19.09 -3.76
C VAL A 110 11.01 -18.04 -4.79
N SER A 111 11.63 -16.85 -4.76
CA SER A 111 11.38 -15.76 -5.71
C SER A 111 11.62 -16.20 -7.16
N LYS A 112 12.75 -16.85 -7.44
CA LYS A 112 13.09 -17.37 -8.78
C LYS A 112 12.09 -18.44 -9.27
N THR A 113 11.70 -19.35 -8.38
CA THR A 113 10.74 -20.40 -8.71
C THR A 113 9.35 -19.82 -8.97
N ALA A 114 8.90 -18.89 -8.14
CA ALA A 114 7.64 -18.19 -8.30
C ALA A 114 7.61 -17.42 -9.63
N GLN A 115 8.67 -16.64 -9.94
CA GLN A 115 8.75 -15.90 -11.19
C GLN A 115 8.57 -16.79 -12.42
N LYS A 116 9.32 -17.90 -12.50
CA LYS A 116 9.19 -18.88 -13.60
C LYS A 116 7.77 -19.43 -13.71
N GLY A 117 7.11 -19.68 -12.57
CA GLY A 117 5.73 -20.14 -12.53
C GLY A 117 4.74 -19.11 -13.08
N PHE A 118 4.91 -17.86 -12.73
CA PHE A 118 4.06 -16.76 -13.21
C PHE A 118 4.32 -16.42 -14.68
N GLU A 119 5.58 -16.45 -15.14
CA GLU A 119 5.92 -16.27 -16.55
C GLU A 119 5.28 -17.34 -17.45
N LYS A 120 5.29 -18.61 -17.01
CA LYS A 120 4.57 -19.69 -17.71
C LYS A 120 3.06 -19.44 -17.84
N ARG A 121 2.48 -18.70 -16.88
CA ARG A 121 1.08 -18.28 -16.93
C ARG A 121 0.87 -17.03 -17.78
N GLY A 122 1.93 -16.44 -18.33
CA GLY A 122 1.89 -15.30 -19.24
C GLY A 122 1.93 -13.92 -18.54
N ILE A 123 2.38 -13.84 -17.29
CA ILE A 123 2.73 -12.56 -16.66
C ILE A 123 4.10 -12.13 -17.15
N LYS A 124 4.23 -10.86 -17.56
CA LYS A 124 5.51 -10.27 -17.95
C LYS A 124 6.12 -9.56 -16.75
N PHE A 125 7.43 -9.68 -16.56
CA PHE A 125 8.17 -9.01 -15.49
C PHE A 125 9.24 -8.08 -16.05
N LYS A 126 9.36 -6.89 -15.43
CA LYS A 126 10.42 -5.91 -15.62
C LYS A 126 11.06 -5.68 -14.25
N THR A 127 12.08 -6.44 -13.91
CA THR A 127 12.88 -6.29 -12.68
C THR A 127 14.06 -5.36 -12.91
N GLY A 128 14.62 -4.78 -11.84
CA GLY A 128 15.64 -3.73 -11.95
C GLY A 128 15.15 -2.50 -12.72
N ALA A 129 13.83 -2.29 -12.72
CA ALA A 129 13.13 -1.28 -13.52
C ALA A 129 12.62 -0.16 -12.63
N LYS A 130 13.22 1.02 -12.72
CA LYS A 130 12.80 2.21 -11.99
C LYS A 130 11.68 2.92 -12.73
N VAL A 131 10.51 3.03 -12.10
CA VAL A 131 9.43 3.89 -12.62
C VAL A 131 9.83 5.35 -12.44
N THR A 132 9.85 6.10 -13.52
CA THR A 132 10.22 7.52 -13.53
C THR A 132 9.00 8.44 -13.63
N LYS A 133 7.93 7.99 -14.32
CA LYS A 133 6.70 8.77 -14.47
C LYS A 133 5.50 7.88 -14.77
N VAL A 134 4.36 8.23 -14.20
CA VAL A 134 3.05 7.67 -14.58
C VAL A 134 2.18 8.81 -15.08
N THR A 135 1.63 8.67 -16.28
CA THR A 135 0.79 9.69 -16.92
C THR A 135 -0.54 9.07 -17.30
N LYS A 136 -1.63 9.71 -16.93
CA LYS A 136 -2.97 9.32 -17.39
C LYS A 136 -3.18 9.78 -18.83
N THR A 137 -3.69 8.89 -19.67
CA THR A 137 -4.03 9.15 -21.07
C THR A 137 -5.55 9.07 -21.28
N ALA A 138 -6.02 9.41 -22.47
CA ALA A 138 -7.45 9.26 -22.81
C ALA A 138 -7.94 7.82 -22.60
N ASN A 139 -7.12 6.83 -22.96
CA ASN A 139 -7.51 5.42 -22.99
C ASN A 139 -6.92 4.57 -21.86
N GLY A 140 -6.13 5.15 -20.95
CA GLY A 140 -5.48 4.39 -19.88
C GLY A 140 -4.34 5.15 -19.21
N VAL A 141 -3.20 4.51 -19.07
CA VAL A 141 -1.97 5.04 -18.47
C VAL A 141 -0.76 4.75 -19.31
N SER A 142 0.19 5.69 -19.26
CA SER A 142 1.54 5.55 -19.82
C SER A 142 2.52 5.55 -18.66
N VAL A 143 3.31 4.48 -18.52
CA VAL A 143 4.27 4.28 -17.43
C VAL A 143 5.67 4.30 -18.03
N ALA A 144 6.41 5.38 -17.75
CA ALA A 144 7.82 5.49 -18.14
C ALA A 144 8.70 4.78 -17.11
N ILE A 145 9.55 3.89 -17.58
CA ILE A 145 10.51 3.14 -16.77
C ILE A 145 11.92 3.28 -17.31
N GLU A 146 12.90 3.06 -16.46
CA GLU A 146 14.31 2.94 -16.81
C GLU A 146 14.82 1.57 -16.39
N VAL A 147 15.37 0.80 -17.33
CA VAL A 147 15.93 -0.53 -17.13
C VAL A 147 17.34 -0.56 -17.69
N GLY A 148 18.35 -0.78 -16.84
CA GLY A 148 19.75 -0.83 -17.28
C GLY A 148 20.22 0.45 -18.00
N GLY A 149 19.73 1.63 -17.59
CA GLY A 149 20.04 2.93 -18.18
C GLY A 149 19.28 3.23 -19.49
N LYS A 150 18.36 2.36 -19.91
CA LYS A 150 17.52 2.57 -21.11
C LYS A 150 16.10 2.94 -20.71
N ALA A 151 15.57 3.99 -21.31
CA ALA A 151 14.18 4.40 -21.13
C ALA A 151 13.23 3.49 -21.96
N GLU A 152 12.14 3.08 -21.35
CA GLU A 152 11.05 2.31 -21.97
C GLU A 152 9.72 2.88 -21.49
N THR A 153 8.67 2.75 -22.29
CA THR A 153 7.32 3.16 -21.94
C THR A 153 6.38 1.97 -22.07
N LEU A 154 5.56 1.75 -21.04
CA LEU A 154 4.53 0.72 -20.99
C LEU A 154 3.17 1.40 -21.03
N GLU A 155 2.28 0.93 -21.91
CA GLU A 155 0.91 1.40 -22.02
C GLU A 155 -0.04 0.33 -21.48
N ALA A 156 -1.06 0.75 -20.72
CA ALA A 156 -2.12 -0.13 -20.24
C ALA A 156 -3.42 0.62 -20.00
N GLU A 157 -4.54 -0.10 -19.93
CA GLU A 157 -5.82 0.49 -19.54
C GLU A 157 -5.82 0.94 -18.07
N VAL A 158 -5.13 0.18 -17.19
CA VAL A 158 -5.05 0.45 -15.76
C VAL A 158 -3.65 0.19 -15.23
N CYS A 159 -3.21 1.05 -14.30
CA CYS A 159 -2.04 0.85 -13.47
C CYS A 159 -2.49 0.47 -12.04
N ILE A 160 -1.93 -0.60 -11.48
CA ILE A 160 -2.11 -0.94 -10.06
C ILE A 160 -0.86 -0.49 -9.27
N SER A 161 -1.08 0.41 -8.29
CA SER A 161 -0.03 0.84 -7.36
C SER A 161 0.08 -0.14 -6.19
N ALA A 162 1.15 -0.91 -6.16
CA ALA A 162 1.49 -1.90 -5.12
C ALA A 162 2.85 -1.60 -4.45
N VAL A 163 3.20 -0.32 -4.32
CA VAL A 163 4.49 0.17 -3.80
C VAL A 163 4.57 0.24 -2.26
N GLY A 164 3.70 -0.48 -1.59
CA GLY A 164 3.62 -0.58 -0.14
C GLY A 164 2.46 0.19 0.47
N ILE A 165 2.46 0.27 1.80
CA ILE A 165 1.42 0.89 2.61
C ILE A 165 2.01 1.97 3.51
N THR A 166 1.15 2.88 3.97
CA THR A 166 1.46 3.89 4.98
C THR A 166 0.46 3.74 6.12
N ALA A 167 0.94 3.62 7.35
CA ALA A 167 0.08 3.52 8.52
C ALA A 167 -0.77 4.79 8.72
N ASN A 168 -1.98 4.63 9.24
CA ASN A 168 -2.90 5.73 9.51
C ASN A 168 -2.63 6.31 10.91
N THR A 169 -1.41 6.75 11.15
CA THR A 169 -0.92 7.24 12.46
C THR A 169 -0.93 8.75 12.59
N ASP A 170 -1.19 9.47 11.50
CA ASP A 170 -1.15 10.93 11.48
C ASP A 170 -2.35 11.56 12.20
N GLY A 171 -2.11 12.58 13.02
CA GLY A 171 -3.17 13.41 13.63
C GLY A 171 -4.02 12.73 14.71
N ILE A 172 -3.65 11.54 15.16
CA ILE A 172 -4.39 10.79 16.19
C ILE A 172 -3.82 10.98 17.61
N GLY A 173 -2.84 11.89 17.78
CA GLY A 173 -2.30 12.28 19.09
C GLY A 173 -1.14 11.46 19.62
N LEU A 174 -0.47 10.67 18.78
CA LEU A 174 0.65 9.81 19.19
C LEU A 174 1.87 10.60 19.65
N GLU A 175 2.21 11.68 18.95
CA GLU A 175 3.38 12.52 19.26
C GLU A 175 3.26 13.15 20.66
N ALA A 176 2.08 13.69 21.01
CA ALA A 176 1.82 14.30 22.31
C ALA A 176 1.91 13.29 23.48
N LEU A 177 1.77 12.01 23.21
CA LEU A 177 1.91 10.91 24.17
C LEU A 177 3.31 10.30 24.17
N GLY A 178 4.21 10.70 23.26
CA GLY A 178 5.54 10.14 23.12
C GLY A 178 5.54 8.69 22.63
N VAL A 179 4.56 8.30 21.79
CA VAL A 179 4.50 6.96 21.22
C VAL A 179 5.61 6.77 20.19
N GLU A 180 6.40 5.73 20.33
CA GLU A 180 7.48 5.41 19.40
C GLU A 180 6.96 4.83 18.10
N LEU A 181 7.51 5.35 17.00
CA LEU A 181 7.21 4.87 15.64
C LEU A 181 8.48 4.31 14.98
N ASP A 182 8.30 3.29 14.13
CA ASP A 182 9.32 2.83 13.18
C ASP A 182 8.76 3.00 11.75
N ARG A 183 9.37 3.88 10.98
CA ARG A 183 8.95 4.21 9.59
C ARG A 183 7.46 4.51 9.48
N GLY A 184 6.89 5.22 10.47
CA GLY A 184 5.49 5.59 10.56
C GLY A 184 4.55 4.54 11.15
N HIS A 185 5.03 3.33 11.44
CA HIS A 185 4.28 2.28 12.13
C HIS A 185 4.54 2.35 13.64
N ILE A 186 3.51 2.07 14.45
CA ILE A 186 3.63 2.07 15.91
C ILE A 186 4.52 0.88 16.33
N LYS A 187 5.56 1.15 17.13
CA LYS A 187 6.40 0.10 17.70
C LYS A 187 5.67 -0.59 18.86
N THR A 188 5.68 -1.90 18.84
CA THR A 188 5.09 -2.74 19.89
C THR A 188 6.04 -3.87 20.29
N ASP A 189 5.82 -4.41 21.48
CA ASP A 189 6.43 -5.67 21.91
C ASP A 189 5.66 -6.88 21.36
N SER A 190 6.06 -8.10 21.79
CA SER A 190 5.40 -9.36 21.40
C SER A 190 3.97 -9.52 21.90
N HIS A 191 3.51 -8.64 22.79
CA HIS A 191 2.15 -8.60 23.32
C HIS A 191 1.34 -7.43 22.76
N CYS A 192 1.81 -6.83 21.66
CA CYS A 192 1.18 -5.65 21.05
C CYS A 192 1.16 -4.40 21.95
N GLN A 193 1.97 -4.35 23.02
CA GLN A 193 2.05 -3.21 23.92
C GLN A 193 3.04 -2.18 23.35
N THR A 194 2.65 -0.90 23.36
CA THR A 194 3.52 0.21 22.99
C THR A 194 4.42 0.61 24.16
N ASN A 195 5.34 1.57 23.93
CA ASN A 195 6.11 2.19 25.02
C ASN A 195 5.25 3.04 25.99
N VAL A 196 3.97 3.29 25.66
CA VAL A 196 3.03 4.03 26.53
C VAL A 196 2.13 3.06 27.28
N LYS A 197 2.15 3.13 28.61
CA LYS A 197 1.38 2.24 29.49
C LYS A 197 -0.12 2.29 29.15
N GLY A 198 -0.74 1.11 29.01
CA GLY A 198 -2.15 0.96 28.69
C GLY A 198 -2.53 1.29 27.25
N LEU A 199 -1.52 1.49 26.37
CA LEU A 199 -1.73 1.67 24.94
C LEU A 199 -1.15 0.49 24.17
N TYR A 200 -1.97 -0.09 23.30
CA TYR A 200 -1.66 -1.25 22.44
C TYR A 200 -1.93 -0.91 20.97
N ALA A 201 -1.26 -1.61 20.03
CA ALA A 201 -1.47 -1.44 18.60
C ALA A 201 -1.26 -2.75 17.82
#